data_27e3f5f32085904c99fdb27e5a3589c7
#
_entry.id   27e3f5f32085904c99fdb27e5a3589c7
#
_cell.length_a   1.000
_cell.length_b   1.000
_cell.length_c   1.000
_cell.angle_alpha   90.00
_cell.angle_beta   90.00
_cell.angle_gamma   90.00
#
_symmetry.space_group_name_H-M   'P 1'
#
loop_
_entity.id
_entity.type
_entity.pdbx_description
1 polymer ?
#
loop_
_entity_poly.entity_id
_entity_poly.type
_entity_poly.pdbx_seq_one_letter_code
_entity_poly.pdbx_strand_id
1 'polypeptide(L)'
;MQAIYRSWDEAVFSDYLTRLAVPADKKFKDFSRGMKMKLAIAVALSHSPRLLVLDEATGGLDPIVRDEILDIFNDFTRDESHSVLISSHIVSDLEKICDYIAFLHRGRLMFVEEKDLLYENYALVNMTKTQLSGMPKGSVLGSRENSYGAEVLMLRSDIPAGMVPERTTIEDIMLYMAREER
;
A
#
# COMPACT_ATOMS: atom_id res chain seq x y z
N MET A 1 -29.90 6.30 -4.78
CA MET A 1 -28.63 6.34 -5.56
C MET A 1 -28.89 6.49 -7.06
N GLN A 2 -29.91 5.85 -7.64
CA GLN A 2 -30.28 6.00 -9.07
C GLN A 2 -30.43 7.45 -9.56
N ALA A 3 -30.85 8.38 -8.71
CA ALA A 3 -30.96 9.80 -9.08
C ALA A 3 -29.59 10.52 -9.20
N ILE A 4 -28.52 9.90 -8.71
CA ILE A 4 -27.15 10.48 -8.68
C ILE A 4 -26.27 9.86 -9.77
N TYR A 5 -26.34 8.54 -9.92
CA TYR A 5 -25.48 7.80 -10.86
C TYR A 5 -26.29 7.35 -12.08
N ARG A 6 -25.81 7.71 -13.28
CA ARG A 6 -26.48 7.35 -14.54
C ARG A 6 -26.46 5.85 -14.85
N SER A 7 -25.43 5.16 -14.40
CA SER A 7 -25.16 3.73 -14.62
C SER A 7 -25.38 2.89 -13.34
N TRP A 8 -26.29 3.33 -12.46
CA TRP A 8 -26.57 2.60 -11.23
C TRP A 8 -27.21 1.24 -11.50
N ASP A 9 -26.64 0.18 -10.91
CA ASP A 9 -27.16 -1.18 -10.95
C ASP A 9 -27.63 -1.63 -9.55
N GLU A 10 -28.94 -1.74 -9.38
CA GLU A 10 -29.55 -2.14 -8.09
C GLU A 10 -29.27 -3.60 -7.75
N ALA A 11 -29.14 -4.48 -8.75
CA ALA A 11 -28.83 -5.89 -8.51
C ALA A 11 -27.38 -6.05 -8.00
N VAL A 12 -26.44 -5.36 -8.63
CA VAL A 12 -25.03 -5.32 -8.19
C VAL A 12 -24.93 -4.73 -6.77
N PHE A 13 -25.67 -3.66 -6.49
CA PHE A 13 -25.68 -3.07 -5.15
C PHE A 13 -26.20 -4.04 -4.08
N SER A 14 -27.30 -4.72 -4.36
CA SER A 14 -27.88 -5.71 -3.44
C SER A 14 -26.95 -6.91 -3.22
N ASP A 15 -26.25 -7.35 -4.27
CA ASP A 15 -25.25 -8.41 -4.17
C ASP A 15 -24.08 -8.00 -3.26
N TYR A 16 -23.51 -6.80 -3.45
CA TYR A 16 -22.46 -6.30 -2.57
C TYR A 16 -22.90 -6.09 -1.13
N LEU A 17 -24.14 -5.63 -0.88
CA LEU A 17 -24.66 -5.54 0.48
C LEU A 17 -24.71 -6.91 1.17
N THR A 18 -25.12 -7.94 0.43
CA THR A 18 -25.16 -9.32 0.92
C THR A 18 -23.75 -9.88 1.14
N ARG A 19 -22.87 -9.76 0.15
CA ARG A 19 -21.48 -10.24 0.19
C ARG A 19 -20.68 -9.58 1.35
N LEU A 20 -20.90 -8.29 1.58
CA LEU A 20 -20.26 -7.51 2.63
C LEU A 20 -20.96 -7.60 3.99
N ALA A 21 -22.06 -8.36 4.09
CA ALA A 21 -22.87 -8.49 5.29
C ALA A 21 -23.31 -7.13 5.88
N VAL A 22 -23.70 -6.18 5.02
CA VAL A 22 -24.21 -4.87 5.44
C VAL A 22 -25.71 -5.02 5.78
N PRO A 23 -26.14 -4.78 7.03
CA PRO A 23 -27.52 -4.97 7.42
C PRO A 23 -28.43 -3.91 6.80
N ALA A 24 -29.49 -4.36 6.10
CA ALA A 24 -30.45 -3.48 5.43
C ALA A 24 -31.46 -2.81 6.39
N ASP A 25 -31.67 -3.37 7.57
CA ASP A 25 -32.63 -2.93 8.58
C ASP A 25 -32.06 -1.90 9.57
N LYS A 26 -30.73 -1.71 9.60
CA LYS A 26 -30.05 -0.81 10.52
C LYS A 26 -29.93 0.59 9.93
N LYS A 27 -30.20 1.62 10.74
CA LYS A 27 -30.05 3.02 10.31
C LYS A 27 -28.58 3.37 10.12
N PHE A 28 -28.24 4.12 9.08
CA PHE A 28 -26.87 4.54 8.75
C PHE A 28 -26.13 5.23 9.94
N LYS A 29 -26.85 6.00 10.76
CA LYS A 29 -26.29 6.64 11.96
C LYS A 29 -25.73 5.63 12.99
N ASP A 30 -26.27 4.43 12.99
CA ASP A 30 -25.92 3.36 13.93
C ASP A 30 -24.88 2.39 13.33
N PHE A 31 -24.36 2.67 12.12
CA PHE A 31 -23.31 1.89 11.48
C PHE A 31 -21.96 2.13 12.16
N SER A 32 -21.21 1.04 12.38
CA SER A 32 -19.79 1.11 12.73
C SER A 32 -18.98 1.73 11.57
N ARG A 33 -17.74 2.11 11.84
CA ARG A 33 -16.81 2.61 10.81
C ARG A 33 -16.67 1.59 9.67
N GLY A 34 -16.46 0.32 9.99
CA GLY A 34 -16.34 -0.77 9.01
C GLY A 34 -17.62 -0.94 8.17
N MET A 35 -18.80 -0.92 8.80
CA MET A 35 -20.06 -0.98 8.06
C MET A 35 -20.28 0.20 7.12
N LYS A 36 -19.86 1.41 7.51
CA LYS A 36 -19.91 2.60 6.65
C LYS A 36 -18.98 2.46 5.46
N MET A 37 -17.77 1.91 5.68
CA MET A 37 -16.82 1.64 4.61
C MET A 37 -17.33 0.58 3.64
N LYS A 38 -17.83 -0.54 4.15
CA LYS A 38 -18.48 -1.60 3.34
C LYS A 38 -19.61 -1.04 2.47
N LEU A 39 -20.49 -0.21 3.05
CA LEU A 39 -21.54 0.46 2.28
C LEU A 39 -20.98 1.41 1.22
N ALA A 40 -19.95 2.20 1.53
CA ALA A 40 -19.33 3.12 0.57
C ALA A 40 -18.74 2.37 -0.62
N ILE A 41 -18.09 1.23 -0.38
CA ILE A 41 -17.54 0.35 -1.42
C ILE A 41 -18.65 -0.26 -2.26
N ALA A 42 -19.72 -0.78 -1.64
CA ALA A 42 -20.88 -1.29 -2.35
C ALA A 42 -21.49 -0.23 -3.28
N VAL A 43 -21.63 1.02 -2.81
CA VAL A 43 -22.09 2.14 -3.64
C VAL A 43 -21.12 2.43 -4.78
N ALA A 44 -19.83 2.50 -4.50
CA ALA A 44 -18.81 2.82 -5.52
C ALA A 44 -18.78 1.78 -6.64
N LEU A 45 -18.94 0.49 -6.32
CA LEU A 45 -18.90 -0.60 -7.31
C LEU A 45 -20.22 -0.75 -8.09
N SER A 46 -21.35 -0.23 -7.58
CA SER A 46 -22.67 -0.42 -8.17
C SER A 46 -23.01 0.48 -9.36
N HIS A 47 -22.08 1.34 -9.79
CA HIS A 47 -22.28 2.20 -10.97
C HIS A 47 -21.29 1.91 -12.10
N SER A 48 -20.68 0.71 -12.09
CA SER A 48 -19.75 0.22 -13.11
C SER A 48 -18.54 1.15 -13.33
N PRO A 49 -17.79 1.50 -12.27
CA PRO A 49 -16.60 2.33 -12.42
C PRO A 49 -15.50 1.57 -13.16
N ARG A 50 -14.69 2.28 -13.93
CA ARG A 50 -13.43 1.74 -14.48
C ARG A 50 -12.23 2.05 -13.58
N LEU A 51 -12.33 3.09 -12.76
CA LEU A 51 -11.31 3.51 -11.81
C LEU A 51 -11.96 3.73 -10.44
N LEU A 52 -11.41 3.08 -9.42
CA LEU A 52 -11.70 3.40 -8.02
C LEU A 52 -10.58 4.29 -7.48
N VAL A 53 -10.95 5.41 -6.85
CA VAL A 53 -10.01 6.28 -6.13
C VAL A 53 -10.36 6.23 -4.66
N LEU A 54 -9.46 5.70 -3.85
CA LEU A 54 -9.68 5.33 -2.46
C LEU A 54 -8.67 6.01 -1.56
N ASP A 55 -9.17 6.77 -0.59
CA ASP A 55 -8.32 7.44 0.40
C ASP A 55 -8.48 6.76 1.76
N GLU A 56 -7.40 6.13 2.25
CA GLU A 56 -7.35 5.42 3.54
C GLU A 56 -8.51 4.42 3.74
N ALA A 57 -8.88 3.69 2.68
CA ALA A 57 -10.08 2.84 2.65
C ALA A 57 -10.04 1.68 3.67
N THR A 58 -8.87 1.26 4.12
CA THR A 58 -8.67 0.17 5.09
C THR A 58 -8.31 0.67 6.48
N GLY A 59 -8.04 1.97 6.63
CA GLY A 59 -7.56 2.56 7.87
C GLY A 59 -8.56 2.45 9.04
N GLY A 60 -8.11 1.91 10.17
CA GLY A 60 -8.90 1.77 11.40
C GLY A 60 -10.03 0.74 11.32
N LEU A 61 -9.95 -0.19 10.37
CA LEU A 61 -10.78 -1.39 10.31
C LEU A 61 -10.13 -2.53 11.11
N ASP A 62 -10.96 -3.45 11.59
CA ASP A 62 -10.41 -4.70 12.15
C ASP A 62 -9.80 -5.57 11.02
N PRO A 63 -8.86 -6.47 11.36
CA PRO A 63 -8.13 -7.24 10.35
C PRO A 63 -9.01 -8.07 9.42
N ILE A 64 -10.14 -8.61 9.90
CA ILE A 64 -11.04 -9.45 9.10
C ILE A 64 -11.76 -8.61 8.05
N VAL A 65 -12.37 -7.50 8.47
CA VAL A 65 -13.06 -6.58 7.55
C VAL A 65 -12.09 -6.00 6.53
N ARG A 66 -10.86 -5.70 6.94
CA ARG A 66 -9.81 -5.21 6.06
C ARG A 66 -9.47 -6.21 4.96
N ASP A 67 -9.27 -7.46 5.34
CA ASP A 67 -8.95 -8.54 4.41
C ASP A 67 -10.08 -8.76 3.39
N GLU A 68 -11.34 -8.79 3.83
CA GLU A 68 -12.51 -8.87 2.95
C GLU A 68 -12.57 -7.73 1.92
N ILE A 69 -12.20 -6.52 2.32
CA ILE A 69 -12.19 -5.34 1.44
C ILE A 69 -11.06 -5.43 0.42
N LEU A 70 -9.87 -5.86 0.83
CA LEU A 70 -8.74 -6.06 -0.07
C LEU A 70 -9.04 -7.14 -1.11
N ASP A 71 -9.73 -8.21 -0.73
CA ASP A 71 -10.15 -9.25 -1.67
C ASP A 71 -11.14 -8.72 -2.72
N ILE A 72 -12.05 -7.80 -2.34
CA ILE A 72 -12.95 -7.15 -3.30
C ILE A 72 -12.18 -6.29 -4.30
N PHE A 73 -11.15 -5.56 -3.85
CA PHE A 73 -10.32 -4.77 -4.75
C PHE A 73 -9.51 -5.65 -5.70
N ASN A 74 -8.97 -6.77 -5.22
CA ASN A 74 -8.32 -7.77 -6.06
C ASN A 74 -9.27 -8.38 -7.09
N ASP A 75 -10.50 -8.72 -6.69
CA ASP A 75 -11.52 -9.24 -7.62
C ASP A 75 -11.88 -8.19 -8.68
N PHE A 76 -11.99 -6.91 -8.30
CA PHE A 76 -12.30 -5.81 -9.20
C PHE A 76 -11.23 -5.59 -10.27
N THR A 77 -9.95 -5.71 -9.91
CA THR A 77 -8.82 -5.52 -10.83
C THR A 77 -8.51 -6.74 -11.70
N ARG A 78 -9.19 -7.87 -11.54
CA ARG A 78 -9.08 -9.03 -12.45
C ARG A 78 -9.52 -8.72 -13.89
N ASP A 79 -10.42 -7.78 -14.06
CA ASP A 79 -10.73 -7.21 -15.37
C ASP A 79 -9.70 -6.12 -15.67
N GLU A 80 -8.87 -6.32 -16.70
CA GLU A 80 -7.82 -5.41 -17.13
C GLU A 80 -8.31 -4.00 -17.49
N SER A 81 -9.62 -3.84 -17.72
CA SER A 81 -10.24 -2.53 -17.95
C SER A 81 -10.48 -1.73 -16.66
N HIS A 82 -10.30 -2.35 -15.51
CA HIS A 82 -10.50 -1.75 -14.19
C HIS A 82 -9.17 -1.43 -13.50
N SER A 83 -9.18 -0.36 -12.72
CA SER A 83 -7.99 0.06 -11.96
C SER A 83 -8.37 0.60 -10.59
N VAL A 84 -7.45 0.48 -9.64
CA VAL A 84 -7.59 1.03 -8.29
C VAL A 84 -6.41 1.97 -8.02
N LEU A 85 -6.70 3.20 -7.61
CA LEU A 85 -5.75 4.12 -7.01
C LEU A 85 -6.08 4.24 -5.53
N ILE A 86 -5.21 3.73 -4.67
CA ILE A 86 -5.43 3.71 -3.22
C ILE A 86 -4.31 4.44 -2.49
N SER A 87 -4.67 5.29 -1.52
CA SER A 87 -3.74 5.76 -0.50
C SER A 87 -3.89 4.93 0.77
N SER A 88 -2.79 4.59 1.42
CA SER A 88 -2.77 3.94 2.73
C SER A 88 -1.46 4.20 3.46
N HIS A 89 -1.51 4.27 4.78
CA HIS A 89 -0.34 4.23 5.65
C HIS A 89 -0.01 2.79 6.11
N ILE A 90 -0.83 1.81 5.71
CA ILE A 90 -0.64 0.39 6.03
C ILE A 90 0.04 -0.28 4.82
N VAL A 91 1.37 -0.33 4.85
CA VAL A 91 2.18 -0.82 3.72
C VAL A 91 1.83 -2.25 3.34
N SER A 92 1.54 -3.12 4.31
CA SER A 92 1.14 -4.51 4.06
C SER A 92 -0.13 -4.66 3.22
N ASP A 93 -1.05 -3.69 3.28
CA ASP A 93 -2.25 -3.69 2.44
C ASP A 93 -1.87 -3.39 0.98
N LEU A 94 -0.98 -2.40 0.78
CA LEU A 94 -0.46 -2.04 -0.54
C LEU A 94 0.34 -3.19 -1.15
N GLU A 95 1.19 -3.85 -0.37
CA GLU A 95 1.95 -5.04 -0.80
C GLU A 95 1.03 -6.16 -1.29
N LYS A 96 -0.16 -6.30 -0.69
CA LYS A 96 -1.13 -7.35 -1.05
C LYS A 96 -1.84 -7.08 -2.37
N ILE A 97 -2.17 -5.82 -2.71
CA ILE A 97 -3.08 -5.51 -3.81
C ILE A 97 -2.50 -4.63 -4.92
N CYS A 98 -1.36 -3.95 -4.69
CA CYS A 98 -0.81 -3.01 -5.67
C CYS A 98 0.29 -3.65 -6.50
N ASP A 99 0.31 -3.35 -7.81
CA ASP A 99 1.41 -3.66 -8.70
C ASP A 99 2.48 -2.57 -8.67
N TYR A 100 2.07 -1.32 -8.47
CA TYR A 100 2.94 -0.14 -8.40
C TYR A 100 2.81 0.56 -7.06
N ILE A 101 3.93 1.04 -6.54
CA ILE A 101 4.01 1.81 -5.30
C ILE A 101 4.53 3.21 -5.61
N ALA A 102 3.78 4.22 -5.16
CA ALA A 102 4.21 5.62 -5.17
C ALA A 102 4.47 6.07 -3.74
N PHE A 103 5.68 6.50 -3.43
CA PHE A 103 6.04 6.98 -2.09
C PHE A 103 6.10 8.50 -2.07
N LEU A 104 5.22 9.09 -1.25
CA LEU A 104 5.16 10.53 -0.98
C LEU A 104 5.71 10.83 0.41
N HIS A 105 6.72 11.68 0.50
CA HIS A 105 7.27 12.13 1.78
C HIS A 105 7.45 13.65 1.79
N ARG A 106 6.95 14.34 2.83
CA ARG A 106 7.05 15.80 3.00
C ARG A 106 6.64 16.61 1.76
N GLY A 107 5.58 16.18 1.06
CA GLY A 107 5.08 16.84 -0.13
C GLY A 107 5.91 16.59 -1.41
N ARG A 108 6.86 15.65 -1.38
CA ARG A 108 7.67 15.24 -2.53
C ARG A 108 7.38 13.80 -2.90
N LEU A 109 7.35 13.53 -4.19
CA LEU A 109 7.28 12.17 -4.72
C LEU A 109 8.71 11.61 -4.73
N MET A 110 8.95 10.61 -3.87
CA MET A 110 10.26 9.99 -3.70
C MET A 110 10.53 8.99 -4.83
N PHE A 111 9.55 8.13 -5.13
CA PHE A 111 9.59 7.21 -6.25
C PHE A 111 8.17 6.80 -6.69
N VAL A 112 8.08 6.29 -7.91
CA VAL A 112 6.98 5.46 -8.41
C VAL A 112 7.62 4.27 -9.08
N GLU A 113 7.36 3.07 -8.57
CA GLU A 113 8.04 1.88 -9.06
C GLU A 113 7.10 0.67 -8.99
N GLU A 114 7.34 -0.30 -9.85
CA GLU A 114 6.74 -1.61 -9.79
C GLU A 114 7.17 -2.32 -8.50
N LYS A 115 6.22 -2.93 -7.81
CA LYS A 115 6.44 -3.57 -6.50
C LYS A 115 7.58 -4.60 -6.53
N ASP A 116 7.61 -5.45 -7.54
CA ASP A 116 8.60 -6.52 -7.65
C ASP A 116 10.01 -5.95 -7.87
N LEU A 117 10.13 -4.86 -8.64
CA LEU A 117 11.40 -4.16 -8.84
C LEU A 117 11.94 -3.52 -7.55
N LEU A 118 11.06 -3.12 -6.62
CA LEU A 118 11.51 -2.65 -5.30
C LEU A 118 12.22 -3.78 -4.54
N TYR A 119 11.71 -5.00 -4.55
CA TYR A 119 12.35 -6.14 -3.90
C TYR A 119 13.63 -6.61 -4.62
N GLU A 120 13.65 -6.48 -5.95
CA GLU A 120 14.81 -6.88 -6.76
C GLU A 120 15.96 -5.90 -6.65
N ASN A 121 15.66 -4.59 -6.62
CA ASN A 121 16.68 -3.55 -6.72
C ASN A 121 17.24 -3.11 -5.37
N TYR A 122 16.48 -3.23 -4.28
CA TYR A 122 16.91 -2.74 -2.97
C TYR A 122 17.25 -3.87 -2.02
N ALA A 123 18.21 -3.62 -1.12
CA ALA A 123 18.53 -4.52 -0.03
C ALA A 123 19.06 -3.77 1.19
N LEU A 124 18.85 -4.37 2.35
CA LEU A 124 19.52 -3.98 3.59
C LEU A 124 20.85 -4.74 3.70
N VAL A 125 21.87 -4.06 4.18
CA VAL A 125 23.19 -4.61 4.41
C VAL A 125 23.68 -4.18 5.79
N ASN A 126 24.14 -5.14 6.58
CA ASN A 126 24.81 -4.85 7.84
C ASN A 126 26.32 -4.59 7.61
N MET A 127 26.81 -3.50 8.14
CA MET A 127 28.22 -3.13 8.04
C MET A 127 28.75 -2.45 9.30
N THR A 128 30.05 -2.41 9.47
CA THR A 128 30.68 -1.64 10.54
C THR A 128 30.60 -0.14 10.26
N LYS A 129 30.72 0.69 11.30
CA LYS A 129 30.77 2.16 11.13
C LYS A 129 31.93 2.62 10.25
N THR A 130 33.08 1.91 10.32
CA THR A 130 34.23 2.18 9.46
C THR A 130 33.94 1.90 7.99
N GLN A 131 33.24 0.78 7.70
CA GLN A 131 32.81 0.46 6.35
C GLN A 131 31.80 1.50 5.83
N LEU A 132 30.82 1.89 6.64
CA LEU A 132 29.84 2.93 6.28
C LEU A 132 30.56 4.26 5.94
N SER A 133 31.52 4.67 6.74
CA SER A 133 32.29 5.91 6.50
C SER A 133 33.12 5.86 5.21
N GLY A 134 33.47 4.67 4.73
CA GLY A 134 34.19 4.45 3.48
C GLY A 134 33.32 4.28 2.24
N MET A 135 31.99 4.30 2.38
CA MET A 135 31.09 4.12 1.25
C MET A 135 31.12 5.32 0.29
N PRO A 136 31.01 5.10 -1.01
CA PRO A 136 30.88 6.17 -2.00
C PRO A 136 29.65 7.05 -1.72
N LYS A 137 29.78 8.35 -1.96
CA LYS A 137 28.62 9.26 -1.87
C LYS A 137 27.53 8.83 -2.86
N GLY A 138 26.30 8.69 -2.34
CA GLY A 138 25.13 8.32 -3.14
C GLY A 138 24.85 6.82 -3.24
N SER A 139 25.77 5.93 -2.78
CA SER A 139 25.46 4.49 -2.72
C SER A 139 24.65 4.10 -1.48
N VAL A 140 24.63 4.94 -0.47
CA VAL A 140 23.81 4.79 0.74
C VAL A 140 22.52 5.57 0.55
N LEU A 141 21.40 4.87 0.52
CA LEU A 141 20.05 5.45 0.35
C LEU A 141 19.38 5.74 1.70
N GLY A 142 19.96 5.26 2.77
CA GLY A 142 19.56 5.50 4.14
C GLY A 142 20.28 4.56 5.09
N SER A 143 20.47 4.98 6.34
CA SER A 143 21.19 4.18 7.32
C SER A 143 20.62 4.30 8.73
N ARG A 144 20.84 3.26 9.52
CA ARG A 144 20.54 3.21 10.96
C ARG A 144 21.70 2.65 11.72
N GLU A 145 22.39 3.51 12.48
CA GLU A 145 23.47 3.08 13.35
C GLU A 145 22.95 2.47 14.66
N ASN A 146 23.68 1.48 15.15
CA ASN A 146 23.49 0.86 16.45
C ASN A 146 24.83 0.62 17.17
N SER A 147 24.79 -0.07 18.31
CA SER A 147 26.01 -0.35 19.10
C SER A 147 26.98 -1.28 18.39
N TYR A 148 26.56 -2.05 17.42
CA TYR A 148 27.34 -3.09 16.75
C TYR A 148 27.79 -2.69 15.34
N GLY A 149 27.19 -1.64 14.76
CA GLY A 149 27.49 -1.20 13.39
C GLY A 149 26.39 -0.31 12.84
N ALA A 150 26.09 -0.53 11.56
CA ALA A 150 25.00 0.15 10.86
C ALA A 150 24.27 -0.83 9.94
N GLU A 151 22.98 -0.67 9.87
CA GLU A 151 22.11 -1.27 8.86
C GLU A 151 21.86 -0.22 7.79
N VAL A 152 22.08 -0.56 6.54
CA VAL A 152 22.17 0.40 5.43
C VAL A 152 21.31 -0.07 4.28
N LEU A 153 20.44 0.79 3.78
CA LEU A 153 19.69 0.57 2.54
C LEU A 153 20.55 0.97 1.35
N MET A 154 20.68 0.08 0.39
CA MET A 154 21.44 0.27 -0.84
C MET A 154 20.72 -0.33 -2.05
N LEU A 155 21.11 0.11 -3.25
CA LEU A 155 20.84 -0.67 -4.44
C LEU A 155 21.69 -1.95 -4.41
N ARG A 156 21.09 -3.07 -4.81
CA ARG A 156 21.83 -4.37 -4.87
C ARG A 156 23.05 -4.30 -5.77
N SER A 157 23.01 -3.49 -6.83
CA SER A 157 24.14 -3.24 -7.73
C SER A 157 25.34 -2.59 -7.04
N ASP A 158 25.12 -1.86 -5.96
CA ASP A 158 26.12 -1.05 -5.28
C ASP A 158 26.69 -1.74 -4.03
N ILE A 159 26.19 -2.94 -3.72
CA ILE A 159 26.64 -3.72 -2.55
C ILE A 159 28.07 -4.18 -2.78
N PRO A 160 29.02 -3.85 -1.86
CA PRO A 160 30.41 -4.28 -1.98
C PRO A 160 30.55 -5.81 -1.98
N ALA A 161 31.51 -6.30 -2.76
CA ALA A 161 31.81 -7.73 -2.80
C ALA A 161 32.13 -8.29 -1.40
N GLY A 162 31.52 -9.42 -1.07
CA GLY A 162 31.68 -10.10 0.22
C GLY A 162 30.68 -9.65 1.30
N MET A 163 29.84 -8.67 1.05
CA MET A 163 28.70 -8.36 1.92
C MET A 163 27.46 -9.18 1.51
N VAL A 164 26.70 -9.58 2.51
CA VAL A 164 25.49 -10.39 2.30
C VAL A 164 24.27 -9.48 2.38
N PRO A 165 23.48 -9.35 1.29
CA PRO A 165 22.24 -8.60 1.33
C PRO A 165 21.19 -9.34 2.16
N GLU A 166 20.49 -8.61 3.02
CA GLU A 166 19.33 -9.11 3.71
C GLU A 166 18.06 -8.82 2.91
N ARG A 167 17.01 -9.60 3.21
CA ARG A 167 15.69 -9.35 2.64
C ARG A 167 15.15 -8.05 3.20
N THR A 168 14.64 -7.18 2.33
CA THR A 168 14.02 -5.92 2.71
C THR A 168 12.52 -5.95 2.41
N THR A 169 11.76 -5.13 3.11
CA THR A 169 10.34 -4.87 2.85
C THR A 169 10.18 -3.49 2.21
N ILE A 170 9.02 -3.23 1.62
CA ILE A 170 8.72 -1.88 1.10
C ILE A 170 8.68 -0.87 2.25
N GLU A 171 8.20 -1.27 3.43
CA GLU A 171 8.22 -0.43 4.62
C GLU A 171 9.65 -0.03 5.01
N ASP A 172 10.62 -0.96 4.97
CA ASP A 172 12.04 -0.66 5.21
C ASP A 172 12.56 0.35 4.19
N ILE A 173 12.32 0.12 2.88
CA ILE A 173 12.74 1.04 1.81
C ILE A 173 12.24 2.46 2.11
N MET A 174 10.96 2.61 2.38
CA MET A 174 10.34 3.90 2.69
C MET A 174 10.94 4.54 3.96
N LEU A 175 11.11 3.76 5.04
CA LEU A 175 11.64 4.25 6.31
C LEU A 175 13.09 4.73 6.19
N TYR A 176 13.93 4.01 5.45
CA TYR A 176 15.33 4.38 5.28
C TYR A 176 15.48 5.59 4.36
N MET A 177 14.77 5.66 3.24
CA MET A 177 14.77 6.82 2.35
C MET A 177 14.26 8.09 3.03
N ALA A 178 13.22 7.98 3.87
CA ALA A 178 12.69 9.13 4.61
C ALA A 178 13.66 9.69 5.66
N ARG A 179 14.69 8.94 6.08
CA ARG A 179 15.70 9.38 7.06
C ARG A 179 16.83 10.18 6.44
N GLU A 180 17.20 9.88 5.21
CA GLU A 180 18.28 10.57 4.50
C GLU A 180 17.96 12.06 4.23
N GLU A 181 16.69 12.43 4.20
CA GLU A 181 16.25 13.81 4.01
C GLU A 181 16.20 14.65 5.31
N ARG A 182 16.79 14.17 6.41
CA ARG A 182 16.93 14.92 7.66
C ARG A 182 18.27 15.60 7.76
#